data_52aa57e3a8b16e92ef2ff2a39b50b478
#
_entry.id   52aa57e3a8b16e92ef2ff2a39b50b478
#
_cell.length_a   1.000
_cell.length_b   1.000
_cell.length_c   1.000
_cell.angle_alpha   90.00
_cell.angle_beta   90.00
_cell.angle_gamma   90.00
#
_symmetry.space_group_name_H-M   'P 1'
#
loop_
_entity.id
_entity.type
_entity.pdbx_description
1 polymer ?
#
loop_
_entity_poly.entity_id
_entity_poly.type
_entity_poly.pdbx_seq_one_letter_code
_entity_poly.pdbx_strand_id
1 'polypeptide(L)'
;MEYDYIIVGAGSAGCALAGRLSENPNNRVLLLEAGGRDWHPFIHMPAGLAKLIGLDHINWSYETEPQAEMHGRQLYWPRGKVLGGSSSINAMCYCRGHRKDYDSWAEEGAEGWGFDEVLPFFMRSEDQENGPCEYHGSGGPLGVQNLRHTNPLSGIFIDAAEQAGFDRTEDFNGPKQRGFGYYQVTQREGRRCSAAVAYLRPASGRANLAVMTRAHATRIVFDGDRAAGIEYRRRGRNHTARGGRIILSGG
;
A
#
# COMPACT_ATOMS: atom_id res chain seq x y z
N MET A 1 -19.04 -22.24 -1.72
CA MET A 1 -19.43 -21.08 -0.90
C MET A 1 -19.28 -19.88 -1.82
N GLU A 2 -20.29 -19.07 -1.95
CA GLU A 2 -20.28 -17.91 -2.84
C GLU A 2 -19.98 -16.66 -2.03
N TYR A 3 -19.11 -15.78 -2.53
CA TYR A 3 -18.72 -14.54 -1.90
C TYR A 3 -19.41 -13.36 -2.59
N ASP A 4 -19.68 -12.29 -1.84
CA ASP A 4 -20.20 -11.06 -2.43
C ASP A 4 -19.05 -10.29 -3.13
N TYR A 5 -17.84 -10.36 -2.54
CA TYR A 5 -16.64 -9.75 -3.09
C TYR A 5 -15.46 -10.73 -3.06
N ILE A 6 -14.74 -10.83 -4.18
CA ILE A 6 -13.44 -11.52 -4.26
C ILE A 6 -12.40 -10.47 -4.64
N ILE A 7 -11.41 -10.26 -3.76
CA ILE A 7 -10.33 -9.31 -3.93
C ILE A 7 -9.05 -10.09 -4.23
N VAL A 8 -8.41 -9.79 -5.35
CA VAL A 8 -7.16 -10.42 -5.79
C VAL A 8 -5.99 -9.52 -5.47
N GLY A 9 -5.10 -9.99 -4.60
CA GLY A 9 -3.94 -9.27 -4.09
C GLY A 9 -4.22 -8.58 -2.75
N ALA A 10 -3.47 -8.97 -1.70
CA ALA A 10 -3.50 -8.36 -0.38
C ALA A 10 -2.39 -7.30 -0.21
N GLY A 11 -2.18 -6.50 -1.24
CA GLY A 11 -1.34 -5.29 -1.20
C GLY A 11 -2.04 -4.12 -0.49
N SER A 12 -1.56 -2.91 -0.70
CA SER A 12 -2.08 -1.70 -0.03
C SER A 12 -3.58 -1.52 -0.28
N ALA A 13 -4.00 -1.59 -1.55
CA ALA A 13 -5.40 -1.42 -1.94
C ALA A 13 -6.27 -2.58 -1.45
N GLY A 14 -5.84 -3.83 -1.68
CA GLY A 14 -6.64 -5.01 -1.30
C GLY A 14 -6.84 -5.15 0.20
N CYS A 15 -5.83 -4.82 1.02
CA CYS A 15 -5.98 -4.78 2.47
C CYS A 15 -7.01 -3.74 2.92
N ALA A 16 -6.96 -2.53 2.35
CA ALA A 16 -7.91 -1.46 2.67
C ALA A 16 -9.34 -1.86 2.26
N LEU A 17 -9.52 -2.38 1.04
CA LEU A 17 -10.81 -2.84 0.55
C LEU A 17 -11.38 -3.98 1.41
N ALA A 18 -10.58 -5.00 1.71
CA ALA A 18 -11.02 -6.12 2.54
C ALA A 18 -11.40 -5.66 3.96
N GLY A 19 -10.59 -4.78 4.56
CA GLY A 19 -10.88 -4.19 5.85
C GLY A 19 -12.20 -3.41 5.85
N ARG A 20 -12.42 -2.56 4.84
CA ARG A 20 -13.62 -1.70 4.76
C ARG A 20 -14.88 -2.47 4.34
N LEU A 21 -14.81 -3.28 3.31
CA LEU A 21 -15.99 -4.03 2.82
C LEU A 21 -16.53 -5.02 3.87
N SER A 22 -15.65 -5.59 4.69
CA SER A 22 -16.05 -6.50 5.77
C SER A 22 -16.59 -5.80 7.02
N GLU A 23 -16.61 -4.46 7.08
CA GLU A 23 -17.29 -3.72 8.14
C GLU A 23 -18.82 -3.99 8.14
N ASN A 24 -19.40 -4.17 6.95
CA ASN A 24 -20.76 -4.64 6.83
C ASN A 24 -20.79 -6.17 7.00
N PRO A 25 -21.41 -6.71 8.06
CA PRO A 25 -21.44 -8.16 8.34
C PRO A 25 -22.19 -8.97 7.29
N ASN A 26 -23.02 -8.34 6.47
CA ASN A 26 -23.76 -8.99 5.40
C ASN A 26 -22.88 -9.21 4.15
N ASN A 27 -21.74 -8.55 4.02
CA ASN A 27 -20.81 -8.76 2.91
C ASN A 27 -19.89 -9.95 3.22
N ARG A 28 -19.92 -10.99 2.44
CA ARG A 28 -18.95 -12.09 2.47
C ARG A 28 -17.78 -11.74 1.57
N VAL A 29 -16.62 -11.51 2.17
CA VAL A 29 -15.41 -11.03 1.49
C VAL A 29 -14.35 -12.12 1.48
N LEU A 30 -13.81 -12.43 0.30
CA LEU A 30 -12.63 -13.26 0.11
C LEU A 30 -11.46 -12.38 -0.36
N LEU A 31 -10.35 -12.43 0.35
CA LEU A 31 -9.08 -11.82 -0.05
C LEU A 31 -8.09 -12.92 -0.40
N LEU A 32 -7.60 -12.92 -1.65
CA LEU A 32 -6.58 -13.85 -2.15
C LEU A 32 -5.21 -13.17 -2.20
N GLU A 33 -4.18 -13.81 -1.63
CA GLU A 33 -2.80 -13.34 -1.67
C GLU A 33 -1.88 -14.46 -2.16
N ALA A 34 -1.05 -14.15 -3.16
CA ALA A 34 -0.09 -15.10 -3.72
C ALA A 34 1.03 -15.47 -2.73
N GLY A 35 1.45 -14.51 -1.93
CA GLY A 35 2.47 -14.68 -0.91
C GLY A 35 1.98 -15.27 0.40
N GLY A 36 2.87 -15.28 1.37
CA GLY A 36 2.63 -15.76 2.73
C GLY A 36 2.07 -14.70 3.66
N ARG A 37 2.02 -15.05 4.95
CA ARG A 37 1.72 -14.10 6.03
C ARG A 37 2.94 -13.22 6.33
N ASP A 38 2.70 -12.03 6.87
CA ASP A 38 3.70 -11.02 7.24
C ASP A 38 4.40 -11.30 8.58
N TRP A 39 4.77 -12.57 8.84
CA TRP A 39 5.36 -12.96 10.13
C TRP A 39 6.86 -12.72 10.25
N HIS A 40 7.55 -12.43 9.15
CA HIS A 40 8.99 -12.23 9.17
C HIS A 40 9.34 -10.98 10.03
N PRO A 41 10.24 -11.11 11.04
CA PRO A 41 10.52 -10.02 11.99
C PRO A 41 10.97 -8.71 11.32
N PHE A 42 11.77 -8.80 10.27
CA PHE A 42 12.27 -7.62 9.54
C PHE A 42 11.17 -6.82 8.84
N ILE A 43 10.00 -7.42 8.55
CA ILE A 43 8.85 -6.67 8.03
C ILE A 43 8.43 -5.59 9.05
N HIS A 44 8.40 -5.95 10.33
CA HIS A 44 7.90 -5.06 11.38
C HIS A 44 8.97 -4.12 11.95
N MET A 45 10.25 -4.42 11.65
CA MET A 45 11.40 -3.64 12.10
C MET A 45 11.84 -2.68 10.99
N PRO A 46 11.72 -1.34 11.17
CA PRO A 46 12.10 -0.38 10.13
C PRO A 46 13.53 -0.55 9.61
N ALA A 47 14.51 -0.79 10.51
CA ALA A 47 15.90 -1.05 10.15
C ALA A 47 16.10 -2.36 9.35
N GLY A 48 15.10 -3.23 9.33
CA GLY A 48 15.14 -4.48 8.56
C GLY A 48 15.03 -4.31 7.04
N LEU A 49 14.70 -3.12 6.54
CA LEU A 49 14.44 -2.85 5.12
C LEU A 49 15.53 -3.41 4.19
N ALA A 50 16.80 -3.16 4.49
CA ALA A 50 17.91 -3.62 3.67
C ALA A 50 18.02 -5.16 3.55
N LYS A 51 17.48 -5.87 4.55
CA LYS A 51 17.43 -7.34 4.53
C LYS A 51 16.19 -7.87 3.81
N LEU A 52 15.06 -7.13 3.81
CA LEU A 52 13.82 -7.56 3.20
C LEU A 52 13.90 -7.63 1.68
N ILE A 53 14.58 -6.67 1.06
CA ILE A 53 14.66 -6.54 -0.40
C ILE A 53 15.27 -7.79 -1.07
N GLY A 54 16.18 -8.48 -0.38
CA GLY A 54 16.83 -9.69 -0.87
C GLY A 54 16.13 -11.02 -0.48
N LEU A 55 14.91 -10.98 0.06
CA LEU A 55 14.20 -12.20 0.49
C LEU A 55 13.16 -12.64 -0.56
N ASP A 56 13.53 -13.54 -1.44
CA ASP A 56 12.68 -14.03 -2.56
C ASP A 56 11.33 -14.62 -2.11
N HIS A 57 11.25 -15.17 -0.90
CA HIS A 57 10.00 -15.76 -0.40
C HIS A 57 8.91 -14.75 -0.04
N ILE A 58 9.27 -13.45 0.10
CA ILE A 58 8.34 -12.33 0.34
C ILE A 58 8.37 -11.28 -0.77
N ASN A 59 9.08 -11.55 -1.86
CA ASN A 59 9.28 -10.65 -2.97
C ASN A 59 9.01 -11.39 -4.30
N TRP A 60 8.49 -10.68 -5.28
CA TRP A 60 8.37 -11.20 -6.65
C TRP A 60 9.70 -11.19 -7.39
N SER A 61 10.67 -10.39 -6.92
CA SER A 61 12.03 -10.28 -7.46
C SER A 61 12.03 -9.98 -8.96
N TYR A 62 11.17 -9.06 -9.41
CA TYR A 62 11.13 -8.65 -10.81
C TYR A 62 12.37 -7.88 -11.21
N GLU A 63 12.69 -7.93 -12.49
CA GLU A 63 13.67 -7.09 -13.17
C GLU A 63 12.99 -6.37 -14.33
N THR A 64 13.46 -5.17 -14.66
CA THR A 64 12.99 -4.48 -15.86
C THR A 64 13.50 -5.17 -17.11
N GLU A 65 12.85 -4.93 -18.25
CA GLU A 65 13.46 -5.18 -19.54
C GLU A 65 14.75 -4.37 -19.69
N PRO A 66 15.72 -4.83 -20.52
CA PRO A 66 16.94 -4.08 -20.76
C PRO A 66 16.64 -2.65 -21.24
N GLN A 67 17.19 -1.66 -20.56
CA GLN A 67 16.96 -0.24 -20.84
C GLN A 67 18.03 0.26 -21.83
N ALA A 68 17.68 0.50 -23.08
CA ALA A 68 18.62 0.91 -24.14
C ALA A 68 19.41 2.16 -23.75
N GLU A 69 18.74 3.20 -23.24
CA GLU A 69 19.33 4.48 -22.81
C GLU A 69 20.22 4.34 -21.55
N MET A 70 20.22 3.19 -20.92
CA MET A 70 21.05 2.86 -19.75
C MET A 70 22.07 1.76 -20.07
N HIS A 71 22.58 1.70 -21.29
CA HIS A 71 23.54 0.69 -21.78
C HIS A 71 23.03 -0.75 -21.60
N GLY A 72 21.76 -1.00 -21.81
CA GLY A 72 21.16 -2.33 -21.71
C GLY A 72 20.99 -2.83 -20.27
N ARG A 73 21.15 -1.98 -19.24
CA ARG A 73 20.96 -2.41 -17.86
C ARG A 73 19.53 -2.86 -17.57
N GLN A 74 19.42 -3.95 -16.83
CA GLN A 74 18.21 -4.35 -16.16
C GLN A 74 18.26 -3.87 -14.71
N LEU A 75 17.15 -3.32 -14.22
CA LEU A 75 17.03 -2.80 -12.87
C LEU A 75 16.19 -3.75 -12.03
N TYR A 76 16.69 -4.09 -10.86
CA TYR A 76 15.94 -4.85 -9.89
C TYR A 76 14.70 -4.07 -9.42
N TRP A 77 13.53 -4.72 -9.51
CA TRP A 77 12.23 -4.07 -9.27
C TRP A 77 11.41 -4.81 -8.21
N PRO A 78 11.75 -4.66 -6.92
CA PRO A 78 11.11 -5.40 -5.86
C PRO A 78 9.61 -5.09 -5.75
N ARG A 79 8.81 -6.14 -5.56
CA ARG A 79 7.37 -6.08 -5.26
C ARG A 79 7.04 -7.11 -4.19
N GLY A 80 6.31 -6.68 -3.14
CA GLY A 80 5.96 -7.55 -2.04
C GLY A 80 5.05 -8.69 -2.45
N LYS A 81 5.46 -9.94 -2.08
CA LYS A 81 4.69 -11.17 -2.22
C LYS A 81 4.35 -11.72 -0.84
N VAL A 82 3.52 -10.98 -0.14
CA VAL A 82 3.22 -11.17 1.29
C VAL A 82 1.98 -10.36 1.66
N LEU A 83 1.28 -10.69 2.73
CA LEU A 83 0.22 -9.82 3.26
C LEU A 83 0.73 -8.39 3.48
N GLY A 84 -0.01 -7.41 2.99
CA GLY A 84 0.38 -6.01 2.92
C GLY A 84 1.12 -5.64 1.63
N GLY A 85 1.50 -6.63 0.80
CA GLY A 85 2.20 -6.41 -0.47
C GLY A 85 3.45 -5.56 -0.30
N SER A 86 3.67 -4.60 -1.19
CA SER A 86 4.83 -3.71 -1.15
C SER A 86 4.85 -2.79 0.07
N SER A 87 3.71 -2.52 0.75
CA SER A 87 3.71 -1.78 2.02
C SER A 87 4.42 -2.53 3.15
N SER A 88 4.59 -3.86 3.01
CA SER A 88 5.34 -4.70 3.96
C SER A 88 6.85 -4.70 3.71
N ILE A 89 7.31 -4.21 2.54
CA ILE A 89 8.74 -4.23 2.17
C ILE A 89 9.30 -2.88 1.70
N ASN A 90 8.48 -1.83 1.60
CA ASN A 90 8.89 -0.49 1.16
C ASN A 90 9.68 0.28 2.24
N ALA A 91 10.19 1.46 1.88
CA ALA A 91 10.92 2.36 2.79
C ALA A 91 10.01 3.15 3.76
N MET A 92 8.70 2.92 3.73
CA MET A 92 7.71 3.56 4.61
C MET A 92 7.54 5.08 4.43
N CYS A 93 8.21 5.71 3.49
CA CYS A 93 8.02 7.15 3.25
C CYS A 93 6.55 7.44 2.95
N TYR A 94 5.96 8.36 3.72
CA TYR A 94 4.58 8.79 3.54
C TYR A 94 4.54 10.09 2.74
N CYS A 95 4.23 9.98 1.46
CA CYS A 95 4.09 11.11 0.56
C CYS A 95 2.92 10.85 -0.39
N ARG A 96 2.01 11.81 -0.48
CA ARG A 96 0.89 11.81 -1.42
C ARG A 96 1.36 12.36 -2.76
N GLY A 97 0.56 12.16 -3.81
CA GLY A 97 0.72 12.89 -5.07
C GLY A 97 0.59 14.40 -4.86
N HIS A 98 1.15 15.17 -5.77
CA HIS A 98 0.94 16.62 -5.78
C HIS A 98 -0.52 16.93 -6.15
N ARG A 99 -1.08 18.05 -5.65
CA ARG A 99 -2.46 18.47 -5.98
C ARG A 99 -2.76 18.36 -7.48
N LYS A 100 -1.83 18.81 -8.33
CA LYS A 100 -1.99 18.76 -9.78
C LYS A 100 -2.12 17.36 -10.37
N ASP A 101 -1.59 16.32 -9.70
CA ASP A 101 -1.71 14.95 -10.19
C ASP A 101 -3.18 14.52 -10.15
N TYR A 102 -3.87 14.85 -9.06
CA TYR A 102 -5.29 14.52 -8.89
C TYR A 102 -6.19 15.43 -9.73
N ASP A 103 -5.91 16.73 -9.75
CA ASP A 103 -6.69 17.70 -10.53
C ASP A 103 -6.60 17.36 -12.03
N SER A 104 -5.42 16.95 -12.53
CA SER A 104 -5.26 16.46 -13.92
C SER A 104 -6.10 15.22 -14.20
N TRP A 105 -6.23 14.29 -13.26
CA TRP A 105 -7.10 13.12 -13.43
C TRP A 105 -8.58 13.53 -13.59
N ALA A 106 -9.03 14.49 -12.78
CA ALA A 106 -10.39 15.02 -12.90
C ALA A 106 -10.61 15.72 -14.25
N GLU A 107 -9.65 16.54 -14.69
CA GLU A 107 -9.66 17.21 -16.00
C GLU A 107 -9.68 16.22 -17.18
N GLU A 108 -9.01 15.09 -17.05
CA GLU A 108 -8.99 13.98 -18.02
C GLU A 108 -10.24 13.09 -17.97
N GLY A 109 -11.22 13.42 -17.12
CA GLY A 109 -12.54 12.77 -17.07
C GLY A 109 -12.74 11.82 -15.89
N ALA A 110 -11.80 11.72 -14.95
CA ALA A 110 -11.98 10.99 -13.69
C ALA A 110 -12.73 11.88 -12.67
N GLU A 111 -14.02 12.12 -12.90
CA GLU A 111 -14.86 12.92 -11.99
C GLU A 111 -14.81 12.37 -10.56
N GLY A 112 -14.69 13.27 -9.57
CA GLY A 112 -14.58 12.90 -8.16
C GLY A 112 -13.16 12.51 -7.72
N TRP A 113 -12.14 12.70 -8.56
CA TRP A 113 -10.74 12.38 -8.27
C TRP A 113 -9.84 13.61 -8.14
N GLY A 114 -10.39 14.83 -8.17
CA GLY A 114 -9.63 16.05 -7.88
C GLY A 114 -9.10 16.05 -6.44
N PHE A 115 -8.08 16.86 -6.18
CA PHE A 115 -7.40 16.85 -4.88
C PHE A 115 -8.34 17.08 -3.69
N ASP A 116 -9.22 18.06 -3.78
CA ASP A 116 -10.13 18.39 -2.68
C ASP A 116 -11.17 17.28 -2.43
N GLU A 117 -11.48 16.49 -3.46
CA GLU A 117 -12.40 15.36 -3.37
C GLU A 117 -11.73 14.12 -2.78
N VAL A 118 -10.42 13.89 -3.04
CA VAL A 118 -9.67 12.74 -2.50
C VAL A 118 -9.04 13.01 -1.13
N LEU A 119 -8.78 14.27 -0.78
CA LEU A 119 -8.17 14.65 0.50
C LEU A 119 -8.91 14.10 1.73
N PRO A 120 -10.26 14.14 1.81
CA PRO A 120 -10.98 13.56 2.96
C PRO A 120 -10.72 12.06 3.14
N PHE A 121 -10.46 11.31 2.05
CA PHE A 121 -10.13 9.89 2.13
C PHE A 121 -8.70 9.66 2.64
N PHE A 122 -7.73 10.50 2.27
CA PHE A 122 -6.40 10.48 2.86
C PHE A 122 -6.47 10.76 4.35
N MET A 123 -7.14 11.82 4.76
CA MET A 123 -7.34 12.18 6.17
C MET A 123 -8.03 11.07 6.96
N ARG A 124 -9.06 10.44 6.39
CA ARG A 124 -9.77 9.31 7.01
C ARG A 124 -8.90 8.07 7.18
N SER A 125 -7.90 7.90 6.32
CA SER A 125 -7.02 6.73 6.33
C SER A 125 -5.90 6.83 7.36
N GLU A 126 -5.44 8.04 7.69
CA GLU A 126 -4.25 8.27 8.51
C GLU A 126 -4.56 8.53 9.99
N ASP A 127 -3.56 8.20 10.80
CA ASP A 127 -3.46 8.54 12.21
C ASP A 127 -2.15 9.30 12.40
N GLN A 128 -2.23 10.63 12.17
CA GLN A 128 -1.09 11.54 12.17
C GLN A 128 -0.64 11.84 13.59
N GLU A 129 0.62 11.58 13.94
CA GLU A 129 1.10 11.79 15.32
C GLU A 129 1.15 13.28 15.73
N ASN A 130 1.29 14.20 14.77
CA ASN A 130 1.25 15.64 15.04
C ASN A 130 -0.18 16.17 15.24
N GLY A 131 -1.20 15.30 15.13
CA GLY A 131 -2.61 15.64 15.26
C GLY A 131 -3.24 16.07 13.94
N PRO A 132 -4.58 16.30 13.94
CA PRO A 132 -5.32 16.69 12.76
C PRO A 132 -5.10 18.15 12.40
N CYS A 133 -5.13 18.46 11.09
CA CYS A 133 -5.15 19.82 10.55
C CYS A 133 -5.89 19.85 9.21
N GLU A 134 -5.78 20.93 8.46
CA GLU A 134 -6.42 21.08 7.13
C GLU A 134 -6.04 19.94 6.16
N TYR A 135 -4.81 19.42 6.26
CA TYR A 135 -4.27 18.39 5.35
C TYR A 135 -4.18 17.00 5.99
N HIS A 136 -4.34 16.89 7.30
CA HIS A 136 -4.09 15.65 8.05
C HIS A 136 -5.25 15.24 8.92
N GLY A 137 -5.48 13.92 9.00
CA GLY A 137 -6.43 13.31 9.90
C GLY A 137 -5.78 12.59 11.07
N SER A 138 -6.58 12.22 12.05
CA SER A 138 -6.17 11.40 13.19
C SER A 138 -7.18 10.29 13.45
N GLY A 139 -6.76 9.24 14.17
CA GLY A 139 -7.61 8.11 14.50
C GLY A 139 -7.90 7.15 13.34
N GLY A 140 -7.30 7.35 12.18
CA GLY A 140 -7.37 6.42 11.06
C GLY A 140 -6.53 5.15 11.30
N PRO A 141 -6.67 4.14 10.44
CA PRO A 141 -5.98 2.86 10.62
C PRO A 141 -4.48 2.94 10.35
N LEU A 142 -4.03 3.83 9.46
CA LEU A 142 -2.63 3.95 9.03
C LEU A 142 -1.87 4.93 9.93
N GLY A 143 -1.00 4.42 10.80
CA GLY A 143 -0.14 5.27 11.62
C GLY A 143 0.88 6.01 10.75
N VAL A 144 0.98 7.33 10.92
CA VAL A 144 1.95 8.22 10.28
C VAL A 144 2.72 8.97 11.35
N GLN A 145 4.04 8.82 11.36
CA GLN A 145 4.90 9.33 12.41
C GLN A 145 6.12 10.04 11.85
N ASN A 146 6.70 10.92 12.64
CA ASN A 146 8.02 11.48 12.37
C ASN A 146 9.10 10.42 12.57
N LEU A 147 10.23 10.59 11.92
CA LEU A 147 11.38 9.71 12.11
C LEU A 147 11.85 9.73 13.58
N ARG A 148 12.00 8.56 14.19
CA ARG A 148 12.50 8.45 15.58
C ARG A 148 13.98 8.74 15.70
N HIS A 149 14.70 8.62 14.60
CA HIS A 149 16.12 8.93 14.50
C HIS A 149 16.42 9.50 13.12
N THR A 150 17.18 10.58 13.08
CA THR A 150 17.67 11.21 11.85
C THR A 150 19.19 11.19 11.84
N ASN A 151 19.79 10.92 10.69
CA ASN A 151 21.22 11.05 10.52
C ASN A 151 21.59 12.55 10.54
N PRO A 152 22.60 12.98 11.32
CA PRO A 152 23.04 14.39 11.33
C PRO A 152 23.37 14.94 9.95
N LEU A 153 23.93 14.12 9.04
CA LEU A 153 24.22 14.53 7.66
C LEU A 153 22.97 14.91 6.87
N SER A 154 21.80 14.34 7.20
CA SER A 154 20.55 14.72 6.54
C SER A 154 20.14 16.15 6.88
N GLY A 155 20.35 16.58 8.14
CA GLY A 155 20.14 17.97 8.55
C GLY A 155 21.08 18.92 7.81
N ILE A 156 22.36 18.60 7.80
CA ILE A 156 23.40 19.38 7.08
C ILE A 156 23.05 19.49 5.59
N PHE A 157 22.54 18.42 4.96
CA PHE A 157 22.14 18.43 3.57
C PHE A 157 20.92 19.37 3.32
N ILE A 158 19.93 19.35 4.21
CA ILE A 158 18.77 20.24 4.12
C ILE A 158 19.19 21.70 4.29
N ASP A 159 20.07 21.98 5.27
CA ASP A 159 20.60 23.33 5.52
C ASP A 159 21.43 23.83 4.33
N ALA A 160 22.24 22.98 3.71
CA ALA A 160 22.99 23.32 2.50
C ALA A 160 22.08 23.62 1.31
N ALA A 161 20.97 22.87 1.16
CA ALA A 161 19.99 23.15 0.12
C ALA A 161 19.33 24.52 0.32
N GLU A 162 19.00 24.88 1.56
CA GLU A 162 18.43 26.19 1.90
C GLU A 162 19.43 27.32 1.62
N GLN A 163 20.71 27.14 1.98
CA GLN A 163 21.80 28.08 1.64
C GLN A 163 21.99 28.23 0.12
N ALA A 164 21.72 27.20 -0.66
CA ALA A 164 21.75 27.22 -2.12
C ALA A 164 20.50 27.85 -2.74
N GLY A 165 19.54 28.35 -1.94
CA GLY A 165 18.34 29.04 -2.41
C GLY A 165 17.15 28.13 -2.69
N PHE A 166 17.19 26.87 -2.23
CA PHE A 166 16.03 25.97 -2.31
C PHE A 166 15.13 26.16 -1.09
N ASP A 167 13.85 25.91 -1.29
CA ASP A 167 12.86 25.95 -0.21
C ASP A 167 13.08 24.81 0.79
N ARG A 168 12.90 25.09 2.07
CA ARG A 168 12.72 24.10 3.12
C ARG A 168 11.22 23.74 3.22
N THR A 169 10.91 22.47 3.42
CA THR A 169 9.56 22.02 3.74
C THR A 169 9.56 21.18 5.00
N GLU A 170 8.60 21.47 5.87
CA GLU A 170 8.39 20.69 7.10
C GLU A 170 7.38 19.56 6.87
N ASP A 171 6.61 19.64 5.77
CA ASP A 171 5.55 18.67 5.45
C ASP A 171 5.35 18.54 3.94
N PHE A 172 5.68 17.38 3.40
CA PHE A 172 5.45 17.03 1.99
C PHE A 172 3.98 16.76 1.65
N ASN A 173 3.10 16.67 2.64
CA ASN A 173 1.67 16.45 2.45
C ASN A 173 0.81 17.66 2.84
N GLY A 174 1.47 18.78 3.15
CA GLY A 174 0.87 20.06 3.46
C GLY A 174 0.61 20.93 2.23
N PRO A 175 0.43 22.24 2.42
CA PRO A 175 0.08 23.18 1.33
C PRO A 175 1.19 23.35 0.28
N LYS A 176 2.46 23.08 0.65
CA LYS A 176 3.63 23.25 -0.22
C LYS A 176 4.48 22.00 -0.21
N GLN A 177 4.34 21.18 -1.26
CA GLN A 177 5.08 19.92 -1.38
C GLN A 177 6.53 20.11 -1.83
N ARG A 178 6.82 21.18 -2.59
CA ARG A 178 8.17 21.45 -3.11
C ARG A 178 9.10 21.92 -2.01
N GLY A 179 10.28 21.29 -1.92
CA GLY A 179 11.32 21.68 -0.97
C GLY A 179 12.18 20.52 -0.51
N PHE A 180 13.04 20.80 0.47
CA PHE A 180 13.89 19.84 1.15
C PHE A 180 13.42 19.68 2.59
N GLY A 181 13.29 18.45 3.05
CA GLY A 181 12.80 18.17 4.40
C GLY A 181 12.87 16.69 4.75
N TYR A 182 12.37 16.33 5.91
CA TYR A 182 12.26 14.94 6.34
C TYR A 182 10.90 14.37 5.96
N TYR A 183 10.89 13.18 5.39
CA TYR A 183 9.63 12.43 5.21
C TYR A 183 9.11 11.93 6.55
N GLN A 184 7.79 12.03 6.71
CA GLN A 184 7.09 11.21 7.68
C GLN A 184 7.01 9.76 7.19
N VAL A 185 6.78 8.83 8.09
CA VAL A 185 6.83 7.41 7.78
C VAL A 185 5.58 6.67 8.26
N THR A 186 5.19 5.65 7.51
CA THR A 186 4.09 4.76 7.88
C THR A 186 4.53 3.81 8.99
N GLN A 187 4.57 4.34 10.20
CA GLN A 187 4.94 3.65 11.43
C GLN A 187 3.95 3.93 12.55
N ARG A 188 3.89 3.01 13.51
CA ARG A 188 3.20 3.19 14.79
C ARG A 188 4.10 2.62 15.89
N GLU A 189 4.40 3.43 16.90
CA GLU A 189 5.28 3.04 18.03
C GLU A 189 6.65 2.49 17.58
N GLY A 190 7.25 3.11 16.55
CA GLY A 190 8.54 2.71 16.01
C GLY A 190 8.54 1.41 15.21
N ARG A 191 7.36 0.87 14.86
CA ARG A 191 7.19 -0.34 14.05
C ARG A 191 6.50 0.02 12.74
N ARG A 192 6.81 -0.73 11.66
CA ARG A 192 6.10 -0.59 10.37
C ARG A 192 4.60 -0.75 10.55
N CYS A 193 3.83 0.21 10.07
CA CYS A 193 2.39 0.16 9.90
C CYS A 193 2.07 -0.14 8.43
N SER A 194 2.24 -1.40 8.00
CA SER A 194 1.84 -1.83 6.66
C SER A 194 0.33 -1.84 6.51
N ALA A 195 -0.18 -1.91 5.28
CA ALA A 195 -1.62 -2.03 5.04
C ALA A 195 -2.24 -3.30 5.70
N ALA A 196 -1.47 -4.39 5.83
CA ALA A 196 -1.91 -5.55 6.58
C ALA A 196 -2.08 -5.24 8.08
N VAL A 197 -1.14 -4.48 8.67
CA VAL A 197 -1.23 -4.03 10.06
C VAL A 197 -2.39 -3.07 10.26
N ALA A 198 -2.54 -2.10 9.35
CA ALA A 198 -3.52 -1.05 9.44
C ALA A 198 -4.96 -1.55 9.26
N TYR A 199 -5.21 -2.44 8.30
CA TYR A 199 -6.56 -2.81 7.87
C TYR A 199 -6.94 -4.26 8.14
N LEU A 200 -6.02 -5.23 7.92
CA LEU A 200 -6.38 -6.65 8.06
C LEU A 200 -6.31 -7.14 9.51
N ARG A 201 -5.35 -6.69 10.30
CA ARG A 201 -5.25 -7.13 11.71
C ARG A 201 -6.50 -6.76 12.52
N PRO A 202 -7.02 -5.51 12.45
CA PRO A 202 -8.26 -5.17 13.14
C PRO A 202 -9.48 -5.98 12.65
N ALA A 203 -9.48 -6.39 11.38
CA ALA A 203 -10.55 -7.17 10.77
C ALA A 203 -10.42 -8.70 10.94
N SER A 204 -9.31 -9.20 11.52
CA SER A 204 -8.98 -10.63 11.53
C SER A 204 -9.97 -11.54 12.26
N GLY A 205 -10.76 -10.98 13.18
CA GLY A 205 -11.81 -11.71 13.91
C GLY A 205 -13.19 -11.72 13.25
N ARG A 206 -13.35 -11.05 12.10
CA ARG A 206 -14.65 -10.95 11.45
C ARG A 206 -14.99 -12.26 10.72
N ALA A 207 -16.15 -12.84 11.05
CA ALA A 207 -16.61 -14.10 10.47
C ALA A 207 -16.90 -14.03 8.96
N ASN A 208 -17.18 -12.82 8.45
CA ASN A 208 -17.49 -12.54 7.05
C ASN A 208 -16.26 -12.21 6.18
N LEU A 209 -15.04 -12.21 6.73
CA LEU A 209 -13.78 -11.99 6.01
C LEU A 209 -12.94 -13.26 5.98
N ALA A 210 -12.75 -13.81 4.78
CA ALA A 210 -11.83 -14.92 4.53
C ALA A 210 -10.54 -14.40 3.88
N VAL A 211 -9.37 -14.60 4.53
CA VAL A 211 -8.06 -14.23 3.97
C VAL A 211 -7.29 -15.51 3.64
N MET A 212 -7.04 -15.72 2.36
CA MET A 212 -6.30 -16.89 1.87
C MET A 212 -4.93 -16.47 1.34
N THR A 213 -3.88 -16.90 2.03
CA THR A 213 -2.49 -16.74 1.61
C THR A 213 -1.99 -17.95 0.82
N ARG A 214 -0.89 -17.75 0.06
CA ARG A 214 -0.34 -18.75 -0.87
C ARG A 214 -1.38 -19.20 -1.89
N ALA A 215 -2.26 -18.28 -2.28
CA ALA A 215 -3.34 -18.45 -3.23
C ALA A 215 -3.09 -17.54 -4.43
N HIS A 216 -2.38 -18.06 -5.41
CA HIS A 216 -2.00 -17.32 -6.61
C HIS A 216 -3.15 -17.36 -7.62
N ALA A 217 -3.82 -16.23 -7.82
CA ALA A 217 -4.86 -16.07 -8.82
C ALA A 217 -4.26 -16.26 -10.23
N THR A 218 -4.91 -17.08 -11.05
CA THR A 218 -4.41 -17.47 -12.38
C THR A 218 -5.32 -17.02 -13.50
N ARG A 219 -6.64 -16.93 -13.23
CA ARG A 219 -7.61 -16.57 -14.26
C ARG A 219 -8.89 -16.00 -13.66
N ILE A 220 -9.50 -15.03 -14.34
CA ILE A 220 -10.88 -14.63 -14.08
C ILE A 220 -11.82 -15.62 -14.77
N VAL A 221 -12.81 -16.08 -14.03
CA VAL A 221 -13.89 -16.93 -14.59
C VAL A 221 -15.03 -16.02 -14.99
N PHE A 222 -15.46 -16.13 -16.24
CA PHE A 222 -16.59 -15.41 -16.78
C PHE A 222 -17.82 -16.32 -16.89
N ASP A 223 -18.99 -15.71 -16.77
CA ASP A 223 -20.28 -16.27 -17.09
C ASP A 223 -20.94 -15.30 -18.11
N GLY A 224 -20.87 -15.64 -19.40
CA GLY A 224 -21.05 -14.68 -20.46
C GLY A 224 -20.03 -13.52 -20.35
N ASP A 225 -20.52 -12.29 -20.32
CA ASP A 225 -19.69 -11.07 -20.19
C ASP A 225 -19.44 -10.66 -18.74
N ARG A 226 -19.96 -11.40 -17.77
CA ARG A 226 -19.83 -11.09 -16.35
C ARG A 226 -18.68 -11.86 -15.72
N ALA A 227 -17.78 -11.15 -15.00
CA ALA A 227 -16.81 -11.79 -14.13
C ALA A 227 -17.52 -12.44 -12.93
N ALA A 228 -17.47 -13.78 -12.84
CA ALA A 228 -18.23 -14.60 -11.89
C ALA A 228 -17.35 -15.33 -10.87
N GLY A 229 -16.01 -15.25 -11.00
CA GLY A 229 -15.12 -15.94 -10.09
C GLY A 229 -13.65 -15.78 -10.43
N ILE A 230 -12.82 -16.41 -9.60
CA ILE A 230 -11.36 -16.47 -9.77
C ILE A 230 -10.89 -17.91 -9.65
N GLU A 231 -10.11 -18.36 -10.64
CA GLU A 231 -9.28 -19.55 -10.49
C GLU A 231 -7.96 -19.16 -9.82
N TYR A 232 -7.53 -19.97 -8.85
CA TYR A 232 -6.28 -19.77 -8.16
C TYR A 232 -5.60 -21.09 -7.83
N ARG A 233 -4.27 -21.08 -7.77
CA ARG A 233 -3.46 -22.22 -7.37
C ARG A 233 -3.05 -22.08 -5.92
N ARG A 234 -3.30 -23.12 -5.12
CA ARG A 234 -2.92 -23.16 -3.71
C ARG A 234 -2.45 -24.58 -3.34
N ARG A 235 -1.29 -24.68 -2.70
CA ARG A 235 -0.69 -25.98 -2.31
C ARG A 235 -0.61 -26.99 -3.48
N GLY A 236 -0.21 -26.50 -4.66
CA GLY A 236 -0.08 -27.32 -5.88
C GLY A 236 -1.40 -27.71 -6.56
N ARG A 237 -2.56 -27.31 -6.02
CA ARG A 237 -3.89 -27.65 -6.58
C ARG A 237 -4.58 -26.40 -7.10
N ASN A 238 -5.37 -26.58 -8.16
CA ASN A 238 -6.24 -25.53 -8.69
C ASN A 238 -7.56 -25.52 -7.93
N HIS A 239 -8.05 -24.33 -7.66
CA HIS A 239 -9.31 -24.06 -6.99
C HIS A 239 -10.05 -22.97 -7.74
N THR A 240 -11.37 -22.93 -7.57
CA THR A 240 -12.21 -21.85 -8.08
C THR A 240 -13.01 -21.26 -6.93
N ALA A 241 -12.99 -19.93 -6.80
CA ALA A 241 -13.90 -19.19 -5.94
C ALA A 241 -14.91 -18.46 -6.82
N ARG A 242 -16.19 -18.50 -6.46
CA ARG A 242 -17.25 -17.75 -7.14
C ARG A 242 -17.71 -16.58 -6.28
N GLY A 243 -18.05 -15.46 -6.93
CA GLY A 243 -18.47 -14.25 -6.23
C GLY A 243 -19.22 -13.27 -7.11
N GLY A 244 -19.95 -12.38 -6.45
CA GLY A 244 -20.76 -11.38 -7.09
C GLY A 244 -19.95 -10.24 -7.76
N ARG A 245 -18.84 -9.85 -7.15
CA ARG A 245 -17.94 -8.82 -7.65
C ARG A 245 -16.49 -9.26 -7.52
N ILE A 246 -15.72 -9.07 -8.59
CA ILE A 246 -14.28 -9.38 -8.65
C ILE A 246 -13.51 -8.08 -8.69
N ILE A 247 -12.60 -7.91 -7.74
CA ILE A 247 -11.74 -6.70 -7.63
C ILE A 247 -10.30 -7.13 -7.81
N LEU A 248 -9.62 -6.56 -8.80
CA LEU A 248 -8.20 -6.79 -9.06
C LEU A 248 -7.38 -5.73 -8.32
N SER A 249 -6.58 -6.15 -7.36
CA SER A 249 -5.69 -5.32 -6.53
C SER A 249 -4.27 -5.88 -6.50
N GLY A 250 -3.84 -6.48 -7.63
CA GLY A 250 -2.56 -7.20 -7.74
C GLY A 250 -1.32 -6.31 -7.83
N GLY A 251 -1.50 -4.99 -8.09
CA GLY A 251 -0.43 -4.02 -8.25
C GLY A 251 0.13 -3.94 -9.66
#